data_8af0cac3fcf877a37caf544f35baf118
#
_entry.id   8af0cac3fcf877a37caf544f35baf118
#
_cell.length_a   1.000
_cell.length_b   1.000
_cell.length_c   1.000
_cell.angle_alpha   90.00
_cell.angle_beta   90.00
_cell.angle_gamma   90.00
#
_symmetry.space_group_name_H-M   'P 1'
#
loop_
_entity.id
_entity.type
_entity.pdbx_description
1 polymer ?
#
loop_
_entity_poly.entity_id
_entity_poly.type
_entity_poly.pdbx_seq_one_letter_code
_entity_poly.pdbx_strand_id
1 'polypeptide(L)'
;MLTAPDPYNNFRDANQLTDILQLARLVVLVFDFHQLVKLKSFWTPALLKRITAGYPVAHFQLTEQMRVGDAAVSNWIDQFVRGRITPLPHPEKFDFRVFADGQPMYRLIQQRDAEVGLSRLIATADYPFTVLDKKTWYVTAGSLRLPWDKINFTDRPWAQRPETLHEVGSIYTIQGFDLNYAGVILGPSLGYNAEKDRLTVNLSQYQDKEAFKKRPDLADTQAAKIAIVMNAINILLKRAKYGLYLYAADPALRQRLLQAHDLGRE
;
A
#
# COMPACT_ATOMS: atom_id res chain seq x y z
N MET A 1 13.67 6.67 -4.91
CA MET A 1 14.53 7.11 -6.00
C MET A 1 15.88 7.63 -5.51
N LEU A 2 15.97 8.45 -4.49
CA LEU A 2 17.23 9.10 -4.06
C LEU A 2 18.29 8.22 -3.37
N THR A 3 18.06 6.93 -3.25
CA THR A 3 18.82 6.02 -2.36
C THR A 3 19.81 5.11 -3.04
N ALA A 4 19.80 5.01 -4.36
CA ALA A 4 20.74 4.18 -5.09
C ALA A 4 21.63 5.07 -5.97
N PRO A 5 22.90 4.68 -6.21
CA PRO A 5 23.70 5.31 -7.24
C PRO A 5 23.02 5.13 -8.61
N ASP A 6 23.06 6.17 -9.41
CA ASP A 6 22.52 6.16 -10.77
C ASP A 6 23.62 6.60 -11.76
N PRO A 7 24.45 5.67 -12.22
CA PRO A 7 25.56 5.97 -13.12
C PRO A 7 25.10 6.50 -14.50
N TYR A 8 23.85 6.21 -14.91
CA TYR A 8 23.31 6.70 -16.17
C TYR A 8 23.04 8.20 -16.15
N ASN A 9 22.73 8.76 -14.97
CA ASN A 9 22.50 10.18 -14.76
C ASN A 9 23.65 10.89 -14.05
N ASN A 10 24.87 10.33 -14.10
CA ASN A 10 26.09 10.86 -13.47
C ASN A 10 26.04 10.96 -11.93
N PHE A 11 25.13 10.28 -11.27
CA PHE A 11 25.13 10.16 -9.80
C PHE A 11 26.13 9.08 -9.37
N ARG A 12 27.24 9.49 -8.78
CA ARG A 12 28.39 8.61 -8.47
C ARG A 12 28.48 8.20 -7.01
N ASP A 13 27.85 8.97 -6.12
CA ASP A 13 27.88 8.70 -4.69
C ASP A 13 26.97 7.51 -4.30
N ALA A 14 27.08 7.09 -3.04
CA ALA A 14 26.32 5.97 -2.51
C ALA A 14 24.78 6.17 -2.58
N ASN A 15 24.34 7.42 -2.73
CA ASN A 15 22.95 7.79 -2.92
C ASN A 15 22.86 9.12 -3.69
N GLN A 16 21.78 9.29 -4.43
CA GLN A 16 21.55 10.49 -5.24
C GLN A 16 21.38 11.78 -4.41
N LEU A 17 20.93 11.70 -3.17
CA LEU A 17 20.75 12.87 -2.33
C LEU A 17 22.10 13.54 -2.02
N THR A 18 23.15 12.76 -1.77
CA THR A 18 24.50 13.29 -1.53
C THR A 18 25.00 14.08 -2.75
N ASP A 19 24.84 13.54 -3.94
CA ASP A 19 25.20 14.23 -5.18
C ASP A 19 24.43 15.54 -5.37
N ILE A 20 23.11 15.51 -5.13
CA ILE A 20 22.23 16.68 -5.27
C ILE A 20 22.63 17.78 -4.27
N LEU A 21 22.93 17.42 -3.02
CA LEU A 21 23.37 18.37 -1.98
C LEU A 21 24.69 19.06 -2.34
N GLN A 22 25.57 18.42 -3.09
CA GLN A 22 26.82 19.04 -3.55
C GLN A 22 26.61 19.98 -4.74
N LEU A 23 25.59 19.75 -5.55
CA LEU A 23 25.36 20.48 -6.80
C LEU A 23 24.42 21.68 -6.62
N ALA A 24 23.54 21.68 -5.60
CA ALA A 24 22.50 22.68 -5.45
C ALA A 24 22.69 23.55 -4.22
N ARG A 25 22.44 24.87 -4.38
CA ARG A 25 22.46 25.85 -3.27
C ARG A 25 21.29 25.68 -2.29
N LEU A 26 20.14 25.22 -2.80
CA LEU A 26 18.92 24.97 -2.05
C LEU A 26 18.31 23.65 -2.52
N VAL A 27 17.99 22.77 -1.58
CA VAL A 27 17.33 21.50 -1.85
C VAL A 27 16.03 21.43 -1.03
N VAL A 28 14.91 21.22 -1.70
CA VAL A 28 13.63 20.91 -1.06
C VAL A 28 13.39 19.43 -1.19
N LEU A 29 13.36 18.72 -0.07
CA LEU A 29 13.14 17.28 -0.01
C LEU A 29 11.73 17.01 0.53
N VAL A 30 10.85 16.48 -0.32
CA VAL A 30 9.53 15.98 0.09
C VAL A 30 9.64 14.49 0.30
N PHE A 31 9.36 14.04 1.53
CA PHE A 31 9.60 12.66 1.91
C PHE A 31 8.56 12.13 2.88
N ASP A 32 8.07 10.89 2.61
CA ASP A 32 7.17 10.17 3.50
C ASP A 32 7.71 8.75 3.74
N PHE A 33 8.11 8.46 4.98
CA PHE A 33 8.63 7.15 5.38
C PHE A 33 7.60 6.02 5.24
N HIS A 34 6.31 6.36 5.27
CA HIS A 34 5.20 5.39 5.14
C HIS A 34 4.81 5.09 3.70
N GLN A 35 5.46 5.74 2.71
CA GLN A 35 5.27 5.47 1.29
C GLN A 35 6.43 4.70 0.63
N LEU A 36 7.36 4.20 1.42
CA LEU A 36 8.50 3.42 0.94
C LEU A 36 8.10 1.97 0.71
N VAL A 37 8.06 1.54 -0.55
CA VAL A 37 7.62 0.19 -0.96
C VAL A 37 8.74 -0.66 -1.56
N LYS A 38 9.99 -0.19 -1.54
CA LYS A 38 11.17 -0.92 -2.04
C LYS A 38 12.37 -0.72 -1.13
N LEU A 39 13.14 -1.79 -0.88
CA LEU A 39 14.39 -1.70 -0.09
C LEU A 39 15.38 -0.72 -0.68
N LYS A 40 15.52 -0.66 -2.00
CA LYS A 40 16.40 0.30 -2.68
C LYS A 40 16.09 1.75 -2.33
N SER A 41 14.84 2.07 -2.05
CA SER A 41 14.38 3.41 -1.64
C SER A 41 14.14 3.52 -0.14
N PHE A 42 14.52 2.52 0.64
CA PHE A 42 14.26 2.53 2.09
C PHE A 42 15.20 3.50 2.80
N TRP A 43 14.62 4.45 3.50
CA TRP A 43 15.32 5.44 4.32
C TRP A 43 14.88 5.33 5.76
N THR A 44 15.81 5.63 6.64
CA THR A 44 15.52 5.81 8.06
C THR A 44 15.77 7.27 8.45
N PRO A 45 15.10 7.79 9.49
CA PRO A 45 15.40 9.13 10.01
C PRO A 45 16.87 9.29 10.36
N ALA A 46 17.52 8.27 10.90
CA ALA A 46 18.94 8.25 11.23
C ALA A 46 19.84 8.40 10.00
N LEU A 47 19.52 7.69 8.90
CA LEU A 47 20.26 7.81 7.65
C LEU A 47 20.12 9.20 7.04
N LEU A 48 18.90 9.74 7.01
CA LEU A 48 18.64 11.09 6.51
C LEU A 48 19.42 12.13 7.33
N LYS A 49 19.32 12.06 8.65
CA LYS A 49 20.07 12.94 9.57
C LYS A 49 21.58 12.88 9.34
N ARG A 50 22.13 11.68 9.12
CA ARG A 50 23.56 11.48 8.85
C ARG A 50 23.99 12.16 7.53
N ILE A 51 23.21 12.02 6.47
CA ILE A 51 23.54 12.60 5.16
C ILE A 51 23.44 14.12 5.19
N THR A 52 22.49 14.67 5.94
CA THR A 52 22.26 16.13 6.03
C THR A 52 23.04 16.80 7.16
N ALA A 53 23.87 16.10 7.93
CA ALA A 53 24.54 16.62 9.12
C ALA A 53 25.47 17.83 8.86
N GLY A 54 25.99 18.00 7.65
CA GLY A 54 26.85 19.13 7.25
C GLY A 54 26.10 20.32 6.66
N TYR A 55 24.75 20.30 6.65
CA TYR A 55 23.93 21.32 6.00
C TYR A 55 22.94 21.94 6.99
N PRO A 56 22.62 23.25 6.88
CA PRO A 56 21.51 23.84 7.61
C PRO A 56 20.19 23.22 7.10
N VAL A 57 19.38 22.66 8.02
CA VAL A 57 18.13 21.96 7.69
C VAL A 57 16.97 22.58 8.44
N ALA A 58 15.92 22.97 7.69
CA ALA A 58 14.60 23.28 8.24
C ALA A 58 13.64 22.12 7.99
N HIS A 59 12.85 21.77 9.00
CA HIS A 59 11.88 20.69 8.92
C HIS A 59 10.46 21.26 8.94
N PHE A 60 9.66 20.87 7.94
CA PHE A 60 8.24 21.15 7.88
C PHE A 60 7.49 19.82 7.86
N GLN A 61 6.55 19.66 8.75
CA GLN A 61 5.72 18.46 8.80
C GLN A 61 4.32 18.76 8.27
N LEU A 62 3.92 18.04 7.21
CA LEU A 62 2.53 18.03 6.74
C LEU A 62 1.77 17.02 7.60
N THR A 63 0.79 17.48 8.36
CA THR A 63 0.05 16.67 9.33
C THR A 63 -1.34 16.29 8.86
N GLU A 64 -1.88 17.00 7.86
CA GLU A 64 -3.24 16.77 7.40
C GLU A 64 -3.32 15.63 6.37
N GLN A 65 -4.17 14.63 6.65
CA GLN A 65 -4.52 13.58 5.71
C GLN A 65 -5.73 14.04 4.88
N MET A 66 -5.51 14.32 3.59
CA MET A 66 -6.53 14.87 2.70
C MET A 66 -7.21 13.82 1.79
N ARG A 67 -6.72 12.57 1.76
CA ARG A 67 -7.22 11.54 0.84
C ARG A 67 -8.41 10.77 1.38
N VAL A 68 -8.27 10.25 2.60
CA VAL A 68 -9.37 9.54 3.25
C VAL A 68 -10.37 10.57 3.74
N GLY A 69 -11.60 10.52 3.24
CA GLY A 69 -12.63 11.52 3.52
C GLY A 69 -13.13 11.55 4.98
N ASP A 70 -12.55 10.72 5.86
CA ASP A 70 -12.93 10.63 7.27
C ASP A 70 -11.72 10.40 8.20
N ALA A 71 -11.63 11.20 9.27
CA ALA A 71 -10.52 11.17 10.21
C ALA A 71 -10.51 9.89 11.08
N ALA A 72 -11.68 9.36 11.45
CA ALA A 72 -11.77 8.14 12.26
C ALA A 72 -11.30 6.92 11.45
N VAL A 73 -11.65 6.85 10.17
CA VAL A 73 -11.16 5.81 9.24
C VAL A 73 -9.65 5.94 9.03
N SER A 74 -9.14 7.16 8.83
CA SER A 74 -7.69 7.39 8.72
C SER A 74 -6.94 6.92 9.97
N ASN A 75 -7.45 7.26 11.16
CA ASN A 75 -6.86 6.82 12.42
C ASN A 75 -6.92 5.29 12.58
N TRP A 76 -8.05 4.66 12.20
CA TRP A 76 -8.16 3.21 12.21
C TRP A 76 -7.10 2.55 11.32
N ILE A 77 -6.91 3.05 10.10
CA ILE A 77 -5.85 2.58 9.19
C ILE A 77 -4.46 2.71 9.84
N ASP A 78 -4.19 3.84 10.50
CA ASP A 78 -2.91 4.07 11.17
C ASP A 78 -2.68 3.10 12.33
N GLN A 79 -3.73 2.72 13.10
CA GLN A 79 -3.63 1.69 14.13
C GLN A 79 -3.44 0.30 13.50
N PHE A 80 -4.18 -0.01 12.45
CA PHE A 80 -4.08 -1.28 11.74
C PHE A 80 -2.67 -1.53 11.21
N VAL A 81 -2.05 -0.57 10.54
CA VAL A 81 -0.68 -0.75 10.02
C VAL A 81 0.38 -0.78 11.11
N ARG A 82 0.07 -0.35 12.34
CA ARG A 82 0.88 -0.55 13.54
C ARG A 82 0.63 -1.91 14.22
N GLY A 83 -0.18 -2.77 13.60
CA GLY A 83 -0.47 -4.13 14.07
C GLY A 83 -1.65 -4.26 15.02
N ARG A 84 -2.48 -3.22 15.19
CA ARG A 84 -3.63 -3.20 16.10
C ARG A 84 -4.94 -3.24 15.33
N ILE A 85 -5.87 -4.11 15.73
CA ILE A 85 -7.23 -4.17 15.16
C ILE A 85 -8.20 -3.65 16.21
N THR A 86 -8.66 -2.43 16.03
CA THR A 86 -9.70 -1.79 16.85
C THR A 86 -11.08 -1.97 16.21
N PRO A 87 -12.22 -1.72 16.93
CA PRO A 87 -13.53 -1.67 16.31
C PRO A 87 -13.53 -0.75 15.09
N LEU A 88 -14.25 -1.14 14.03
CA LEU A 88 -14.32 -0.32 12.82
C LEU A 88 -15.16 0.92 13.06
N PRO A 89 -14.71 2.11 12.65
CA PRO A 89 -15.56 3.29 12.65
C PRO A 89 -16.66 3.16 11.58
N HIS A 90 -17.82 3.70 11.88
CA HIS A 90 -18.99 3.77 10.98
C HIS A 90 -19.42 5.23 10.76
N PRO A 91 -18.62 6.05 10.09
CA PRO A 91 -18.95 7.43 9.82
C PRO A 91 -20.07 7.54 8.77
N GLU A 92 -20.93 8.55 8.91
CA GLU A 92 -22.08 8.74 8.00
C GLU A 92 -21.68 8.99 6.54
N LYS A 93 -20.52 9.62 6.31
CA LYS A 93 -20.09 10.07 4.98
C LYS A 93 -19.03 9.18 4.31
N PHE A 94 -18.62 8.09 4.97
CA PHE A 94 -17.61 7.19 4.43
C PHE A 94 -18.05 5.73 4.62
N ASP A 95 -18.23 5.01 3.54
CA ASP A 95 -18.71 3.62 3.55
C ASP A 95 -17.55 2.65 3.84
N PHE A 96 -17.42 2.21 5.12
CA PHE A 96 -16.37 1.28 5.52
C PHE A 96 -16.94 -0.10 5.86
N ARG A 97 -16.55 -1.13 5.11
CA ARG A 97 -17.09 -2.50 5.26
C ARG A 97 -16.01 -3.57 5.21
N VAL A 98 -16.28 -4.71 5.87
CA VAL A 98 -15.50 -5.94 5.78
C VAL A 98 -16.37 -7.03 5.16
N PHE A 99 -15.78 -7.85 4.29
CA PHE A 99 -16.46 -8.90 3.57
C PHE A 99 -15.90 -10.28 3.93
N ALA A 100 -16.81 -11.24 4.16
CA ALA A 100 -16.45 -12.65 4.35
C ALA A 100 -16.03 -13.34 3.04
N ASP A 101 -16.49 -12.79 1.89
CA ASP A 101 -16.21 -13.30 0.54
C ASP A 101 -15.97 -12.13 -0.42
N GLY A 102 -15.07 -12.31 -1.37
CA GLY A 102 -14.71 -11.27 -2.34
C GLY A 102 -15.77 -11.00 -3.41
N GLN A 103 -16.64 -11.98 -3.71
CA GLN A 103 -17.63 -11.80 -4.78
C GLN A 103 -18.71 -10.76 -4.45
N PRO A 104 -19.30 -10.71 -3.24
CA PRO A 104 -20.17 -9.60 -2.85
C PRO A 104 -19.44 -8.24 -2.83
N MET A 105 -18.19 -8.20 -2.38
CA MET A 105 -17.38 -6.98 -2.42
C MET A 105 -17.21 -6.49 -3.87
N TYR A 106 -16.91 -7.38 -4.80
CA TYR A 106 -16.73 -7.04 -6.21
C TYR A 106 -18.02 -6.50 -6.84
N ARG A 107 -19.17 -7.13 -6.58
CA ARG A 107 -20.47 -6.63 -7.07
C ARG A 107 -20.74 -5.21 -6.57
N LEU A 108 -20.42 -4.94 -5.31
CA LEU A 108 -20.60 -3.60 -4.76
C LEU A 108 -19.63 -2.59 -5.39
N ILE A 109 -18.39 -2.96 -5.67
CA ILE A 109 -17.42 -2.12 -6.40
C ILE A 109 -17.95 -1.81 -7.82
N GLN A 110 -18.52 -2.79 -8.52
CA GLN A 110 -19.13 -2.56 -9.84
C GLN A 110 -20.31 -1.58 -9.76
N GLN A 111 -21.16 -1.73 -8.75
CA GLN A 111 -22.26 -0.79 -8.51
C GLN A 111 -21.73 0.62 -8.23
N ARG A 112 -20.74 0.78 -7.36
CA ARG A 112 -20.11 2.08 -7.04
C ARG A 112 -19.43 2.70 -8.26
N ASP A 113 -18.79 1.89 -9.11
CA ASP A 113 -18.21 2.40 -10.35
C ASP A 113 -19.27 2.92 -11.32
N ALA A 114 -20.41 2.25 -11.41
CA ALA A 114 -21.54 2.72 -12.23
C ALA A 114 -22.18 4.00 -11.69
N GLU A 115 -22.21 4.19 -10.37
CA GLU A 115 -22.81 5.36 -9.69
C GLU A 115 -21.90 6.60 -9.76
N VAL A 116 -20.60 6.46 -9.45
CA VAL A 116 -19.68 7.58 -9.24
C VAL A 116 -18.33 7.46 -9.96
N GLY A 117 -18.09 6.35 -10.65
CA GLY A 117 -16.83 6.06 -11.33
C GLY A 117 -15.65 5.76 -10.38
N LEU A 118 -14.49 5.48 -10.98
CA LEU A 118 -13.20 5.32 -10.28
C LEU A 118 -13.26 4.43 -9.04
N SER A 119 -13.97 3.31 -9.14
CA SER A 119 -14.10 2.31 -8.08
C SER A 119 -13.49 0.99 -8.54
N ARG A 120 -12.47 0.49 -7.83
CA ARG A 120 -11.66 -0.66 -8.28
C ARG A 120 -11.31 -1.61 -7.13
N LEU A 121 -11.05 -2.87 -7.51
CA LEU A 121 -10.39 -3.82 -6.62
C LEU A 121 -8.87 -3.67 -6.74
N ILE A 122 -8.20 -3.66 -5.61
CA ILE A 122 -6.73 -3.65 -5.51
C ILE A 122 -6.28 -4.66 -4.46
N ALA A 123 -5.07 -5.18 -4.58
CA ALA A 123 -4.55 -6.17 -3.63
C ALA A 123 -3.09 -5.94 -3.28
N THR A 124 -2.65 -6.56 -2.18
CA THR A 124 -1.24 -6.67 -1.83
C THR A 124 -0.47 -7.49 -2.86
N ALA A 125 0.83 -7.26 -3.00
CA ALA A 125 1.67 -7.90 -4.03
C ALA A 125 2.05 -9.35 -3.66
N ASP A 126 1.06 -10.15 -3.30
CA ASP A 126 1.19 -11.54 -2.86
C ASP A 126 0.94 -12.56 -3.98
N TYR A 127 0.67 -12.08 -5.16
CA TYR A 127 0.36 -12.89 -6.32
C TYR A 127 1.50 -12.85 -7.32
N PRO A 128 1.80 -13.98 -8.00
CA PRO A 128 2.87 -14.02 -8.99
C PRO A 128 2.64 -12.99 -10.11
N PHE A 129 3.70 -12.32 -10.51
CA PHE A 129 3.68 -11.38 -11.61
C PHE A 129 4.97 -11.48 -12.43
N THR A 130 4.83 -11.59 -13.75
CA THR A 130 5.97 -11.62 -14.67
C THR A 130 5.65 -10.76 -15.89
N VAL A 131 6.41 -9.70 -16.10
CA VAL A 131 6.20 -8.71 -17.18
C VAL A 131 6.31 -9.32 -18.58
N LEU A 132 7.18 -10.32 -18.75
CA LEU A 132 7.52 -10.92 -20.04
C LEU A 132 6.75 -12.21 -20.33
N ASP A 133 5.98 -12.72 -19.37
CA ASP A 133 5.19 -13.91 -19.50
C ASP A 133 3.78 -13.54 -19.99
N LYS A 134 3.35 -14.09 -21.13
CA LYS A 134 1.97 -13.93 -21.63
C LYS A 134 0.93 -14.60 -20.75
N LYS A 135 1.34 -15.17 -19.62
CA LYS A 135 0.49 -15.85 -18.66
C LYS A 135 -0.36 -14.85 -17.86
N THR A 136 -1.65 -15.10 -17.79
CA THR A 136 -2.55 -14.36 -16.91
C THR A 136 -2.52 -15.00 -15.52
N TRP A 137 -2.14 -14.21 -14.51
CA TRP A 137 -2.23 -14.57 -13.12
C TRP A 137 -3.57 -14.12 -12.53
N TYR A 138 -3.99 -14.72 -11.43
CA TYR A 138 -5.29 -14.45 -10.84
C TYR A 138 -5.19 -14.22 -9.33
N VAL A 139 -6.02 -13.29 -8.85
CA VAL A 139 -6.34 -13.14 -7.43
C VAL A 139 -7.56 -13.97 -7.12
N THR A 140 -7.50 -14.74 -6.04
CA THR A 140 -8.65 -15.46 -5.49
C THR A 140 -8.98 -14.91 -4.11
N ALA A 141 -10.26 -14.58 -3.88
CA ALA A 141 -10.77 -14.03 -2.63
C ALA A 141 -12.13 -14.67 -2.31
N GLY A 142 -12.12 -15.82 -1.60
CA GLY A 142 -13.31 -16.63 -1.42
C GLY A 142 -13.79 -17.21 -2.77
N SER A 143 -15.02 -16.92 -3.16
CA SER A 143 -15.59 -17.34 -4.45
C SER A 143 -15.18 -16.46 -5.64
N LEU A 144 -14.58 -15.28 -5.38
CA LEU A 144 -14.09 -14.40 -6.43
C LEU A 144 -12.78 -14.92 -7.04
N ARG A 145 -12.69 -14.85 -8.38
CA ARG A 145 -11.44 -15.07 -9.13
C ARG A 145 -11.35 -14.08 -10.29
N LEU A 146 -10.40 -13.15 -10.23
CA LEU A 146 -10.18 -12.14 -11.27
C LEU A 146 -8.71 -12.09 -11.72
N PRO A 147 -8.45 -11.66 -12.97
CA PRO A 147 -7.09 -11.40 -13.43
C PRO A 147 -6.33 -10.45 -12.49
N TRP A 148 -5.04 -10.70 -12.31
CA TRP A 148 -4.14 -9.92 -11.49
C TRP A 148 -3.27 -9.04 -12.37
N ASP A 149 -3.33 -7.71 -12.12
CA ASP A 149 -2.36 -6.72 -12.56
C ASP A 149 -1.97 -6.85 -14.06
N LYS A 150 -2.97 -7.12 -14.91
CA LYS A 150 -2.78 -7.48 -16.31
C LYS A 150 -2.47 -6.27 -17.19
N ILE A 151 -3.07 -5.11 -16.88
CA ILE A 151 -2.99 -3.90 -17.71
C ILE A 151 -2.04 -2.90 -17.04
N ASN A 152 -0.74 -2.97 -17.32
CA ASN A 152 0.31 -2.18 -16.65
C ASN A 152 0.95 -1.07 -17.50
N PHE A 153 0.99 -1.23 -18.81
CA PHE A 153 1.71 -0.31 -19.69
C PHE A 153 0.72 0.37 -20.63
N THR A 154 0.31 1.58 -20.26
CA THR A 154 -0.71 2.31 -21.02
C THR A 154 -0.47 3.81 -20.98
N ASP A 155 -1.05 4.49 -21.95
CA ASP A 155 -1.09 5.94 -22.10
C ASP A 155 -2.02 6.65 -21.08
N ARG A 156 -2.86 5.89 -20.38
CA ARG A 156 -3.82 6.39 -19.38
C ARG A 156 -3.63 5.71 -18.03
N PRO A 157 -3.91 6.40 -16.92
CA PRO A 157 -3.91 5.81 -15.59
C PRO A 157 -4.79 4.57 -15.54
N TRP A 158 -4.31 3.53 -14.88
CA TRP A 158 -4.99 2.23 -14.78
C TRP A 158 -6.45 2.36 -14.32
N ALA A 159 -6.72 3.13 -13.27
CA ALA A 159 -8.07 3.27 -12.71
C ALA A 159 -9.06 4.01 -13.64
N GLN A 160 -8.57 4.76 -14.64
CA GLN A 160 -9.41 5.46 -15.62
C GLN A 160 -9.84 4.58 -16.80
N ARG A 161 -9.35 3.35 -16.88
CA ARG A 161 -9.70 2.42 -17.93
C ARG A 161 -10.90 1.57 -17.51
N PRO A 162 -12.00 1.54 -18.29
CA PRO A 162 -13.17 0.75 -17.95
C PRO A 162 -12.87 -0.75 -17.80
N GLU A 163 -11.95 -1.28 -18.59
CA GLU A 163 -11.59 -2.71 -18.62
C GLU A 163 -10.98 -3.18 -17.29
N THR A 164 -10.33 -2.26 -16.55
CA THR A 164 -9.69 -2.57 -15.27
C THR A 164 -10.68 -2.83 -14.13
N LEU A 165 -11.97 -2.57 -14.36
CA LEU A 165 -13.04 -3.01 -13.45
C LEU A 165 -13.10 -4.55 -13.33
N HIS A 166 -12.62 -5.27 -14.36
CA HIS A 166 -12.64 -6.72 -14.43
C HIS A 166 -11.29 -7.36 -14.07
N GLU A 167 -10.41 -6.62 -13.39
CA GLU A 167 -9.16 -7.13 -12.85
C GLU A 167 -8.87 -6.54 -11.47
N VAL A 168 -7.85 -7.07 -10.79
CA VAL A 168 -7.38 -6.57 -9.51
C VAL A 168 -6.04 -5.85 -9.74
N GLY A 169 -5.98 -4.58 -9.36
CA GLY A 169 -4.74 -3.78 -9.49
C GLY A 169 -3.78 -3.99 -8.33
N SER A 170 -2.54 -3.60 -8.55
CA SER A 170 -1.46 -3.63 -7.56
C SER A 170 -1.15 -2.26 -6.98
N ILE A 171 -0.22 -2.23 -6.01
CA ILE A 171 0.36 -0.99 -5.51
C ILE A 171 0.98 -0.15 -6.64
N TYR A 172 1.50 -0.79 -7.69
CA TYR A 172 2.17 -0.11 -8.80
C TYR A 172 1.19 0.53 -9.78
N THR A 173 0.01 -0.06 -9.96
CA THR A 173 -1.03 0.48 -10.83
C THR A 173 -1.81 1.62 -10.19
N ILE A 174 -1.87 1.68 -8.85
CA ILE A 174 -2.64 2.68 -8.12
C ILE A 174 -1.79 3.77 -7.47
N GLN A 175 -0.46 3.62 -7.41
CA GLN A 175 0.40 4.61 -6.77
C GLN A 175 0.30 5.96 -7.48
N GLY A 176 -0.04 7.02 -6.73
CA GLY A 176 -0.25 8.37 -7.28
C GLY A 176 -1.68 8.67 -7.71
N PHE A 177 -2.60 7.69 -7.66
CA PHE A 177 -3.99 7.82 -8.05
C PHE A 177 -4.95 7.50 -6.89
N ASP A 178 -6.04 8.24 -6.76
CA ASP A 178 -7.07 8.01 -5.74
C ASP A 178 -8.33 7.39 -6.36
N LEU A 179 -9.03 6.56 -5.58
CA LEU A 179 -10.28 5.91 -5.96
C LEU A 179 -11.45 6.52 -5.20
N ASN A 180 -12.62 6.56 -5.83
CA ASN A 180 -13.85 6.91 -5.12
C ASN A 180 -14.20 5.81 -4.10
N TYR A 181 -14.20 4.55 -4.54
CA TYR A 181 -14.31 3.39 -3.65
C TYR A 181 -13.18 2.40 -3.94
N ALA A 182 -12.54 1.90 -2.90
CA ALA A 182 -11.50 0.88 -3.01
C ALA A 182 -11.94 -0.42 -2.33
N GLY A 183 -11.97 -1.52 -3.09
CA GLY A 183 -12.03 -2.86 -2.53
C GLY A 183 -10.61 -3.40 -2.37
N VAL A 184 -10.14 -3.54 -1.14
CA VAL A 184 -8.77 -3.98 -0.83
C VAL A 184 -8.75 -5.44 -0.42
N ILE A 185 -8.02 -6.25 -1.17
CA ILE A 185 -7.76 -7.66 -0.85
C ILE A 185 -6.40 -7.73 -0.15
N LEU A 186 -6.44 -8.00 1.16
CA LEU A 186 -5.27 -8.29 1.97
C LEU A 186 -4.89 -9.75 1.70
N GLY A 187 -3.79 -9.95 0.98
CA GLY A 187 -3.33 -11.27 0.55
C GLY A 187 -2.67 -12.09 1.66
N PRO A 188 -2.17 -13.30 1.34
CA PRO A 188 -1.68 -14.26 2.32
C PRO A 188 -0.38 -13.85 3.04
N SER A 189 0.30 -12.79 2.63
CA SER A 189 1.45 -12.25 3.39
C SER A 189 1.04 -11.60 4.70
N LEU A 190 -0.23 -11.18 4.84
CA LEU A 190 -0.75 -10.59 6.07
C LEU A 190 -1.65 -11.60 6.79
N GLY A 191 -1.30 -11.92 8.03
CA GLY A 191 -2.06 -12.82 8.89
C GLY A 191 -2.34 -12.20 10.26
N TYR A 192 -2.92 -13.01 11.16
CA TYR A 192 -3.28 -12.60 12.50
C TYR A 192 -2.91 -13.67 13.53
N ASN A 193 -2.30 -13.24 14.62
CA ASN A 193 -2.03 -14.06 15.79
C ASN A 193 -3.08 -13.76 16.88
N ALA A 194 -3.97 -14.71 17.13
CA ALA A 194 -5.07 -14.55 18.09
C ALA A 194 -4.59 -14.48 19.56
N GLU A 195 -3.51 -15.17 19.91
CA GLU A 195 -2.97 -15.16 21.29
C GLU A 195 -2.40 -13.78 21.67
N LYS A 196 -1.82 -13.08 20.69
CA LYS A 196 -1.20 -11.77 20.89
C LYS A 196 -2.09 -10.60 20.47
N ASP A 197 -3.26 -10.87 19.93
CA ASP A 197 -4.16 -9.89 19.26
C ASP A 197 -3.39 -8.94 18.33
N ARG A 198 -2.59 -9.50 17.41
CA ARG A 198 -1.71 -8.71 16.55
C ARG A 198 -1.62 -9.26 15.13
N LEU A 199 -1.43 -8.34 14.19
CA LEU A 199 -1.09 -8.68 12.81
C LEU A 199 0.29 -9.37 12.75
N THR A 200 0.41 -10.29 11.80
CA THR A 200 1.67 -10.98 11.46
C THR A 200 1.96 -10.80 9.98
N VAL A 201 3.25 -10.72 9.62
CA VAL A 201 3.68 -10.61 8.22
C VAL A 201 4.52 -11.84 7.86
N ASN A 202 4.06 -12.60 6.88
CA ASN A 202 4.79 -13.73 6.31
C ASN A 202 5.45 -13.29 4.99
N LEU A 203 6.73 -12.92 5.08
CA LEU A 203 7.49 -12.43 3.92
C LEU A 203 7.69 -13.48 2.81
N SER A 204 7.54 -14.78 3.10
CA SER A 204 7.65 -15.84 2.09
C SER A 204 6.48 -15.83 1.10
N GLN A 205 5.32 -15.33 1.53
CA GLN A 205 4.12 -15.20 0.72
C GLN A 205 4.12 -13.93 -0.14
N TYR A 206 4.94 -12.92 0.17
CA TYR A 206 5.03 -11.70 -0.62
C TYR A 206 5.80 -11.96 -1.92
N GLN A 207 5.14 -11.81 -3.06
CA GLN A 207 5.68 -12.22 -4.37
C GLN A 207 6.50 -11.14 -5.08
N ASP A 208 6.42 -9.89 -4.66
CA ASP A 208 7.23 -8.82 -5.23
C ASP A 208 8.70 -8.93 -4.79
N LYS A 209 9.47 -9.71 -5.53
CA LYS A 209 10.91 -9.91 -5.28
C LYS A 209 11.72 -8.64 -5.55
N GLU A 210 11.24 -7.75 -6.43
CA GLU A 210 11.90 -6.48 -6.74
C GLU A 210 11.85 -5.50 -5.55
N ALA A 211 10.77 -5.55 -4.75
CA ALA A 211 10.67 -4.76 -3.53
C ALA A 211 11.78 -5.08 -2.52
N PHE A 212 12.30 -6.31 -2.55
CA PHE A 212 13.29 -6.82 -1.61
C PHE A 212 14.71 -6.92 -2.16
N LYS A 213 14.99 -6.31 -3.32
CA LYS A 213 16.36 -6.30 -3.87
C LYS A 213 17.37 -5.71 -2.88
N LYS A 214 18.57 -6.31 -2.86
CA LYS A 214 19.64 -6.10 -1.86
C LYS A 214 19.92 -4.63 -1.55
N ARG A 215 20.03 -4.34 -0.27
CA ARG A 215 20.46 -3.09 0.36
C ARG A 215 21.45 -3.45 1.48
N PRO A 216 22.74 -3.68 1.14
CA PRO A 216 23.73 -4.25 2.07
C PRO A 216 24.08 -3.32 3.25
N ASP A 217 23.79 -2.03 3.12
CA ASP A 217 24.02 -1.02 4.16
C ASP A 217 22.95 -1.00 5.26
N LEU A 218 21.88 -1.80 5.13
CA LEU A 218 20.83 -1.91 6.15
C LEU A 218 21.20 -3.02 7.16
N ALA A 219 21.28 -2.63 8.44
CA ALA A 219 21.61 -3.54 9.56
C ALA A 219 20.51 -4.60 9.77
N ASP A 220 19.24 -4.22 9.70
CA ASP A 220 18.09 -5.12 9.84
C ASP A 220 17.22 -5.10 8.57
N THR A 221 17.53 -6.03 7.67
CA THR A 221 16.77 -6.19 6.43
C THR A 221 15.40 -6.85 6.65
N GLN A 222 15.21 -7.61 7.71
CA GLN A 222 13.95 -8.29 8.03
C GLN A 222 12.91 -7.26 8.48
N ALA A 223 13.24 -6.42 9.45
CA ALA A 223 12.36 -5.34 9.89
C ALA A 223 12.02 -4.36 8.74
N ALA A 224 13.02 -4.03 7.90
CA ALA A 224 12.79 -3.19 6.73
C ALA A 224 11.83 -3.82 5.71
N LYS A 225 11.91 -5.13 5.46
CA LYS A 225 10.96 -5.84 4.58
C LYS A 225 9.54 -5.85 5.15
N ILE A 226 9.40 -6.09 6.46
CA ILE A 226 8.10 -6.01 7.14
C ILE A 226 7.53 -4.60 7.00
N ALA A 227 8.33 -3.56 7.24
CA ALA A 227 7.90 -2.16 7.07
C ALA A 227 7.45 -1.87 5.63
N ILE A 228 8.13 -2.40 4.61
CA ILE A 228 7.74 -2.26 3.20
C ILE A 228 6.36 -2.88 2.94
N VAL A 229 6.10 -4.09 3.43
CA VAL A 229 4.78 -4.73 3.27
C VAL A 229 3.70 -3.90 3.96
N MET A 230 3.94 -3.45 5.19
CA MET A 230 2.99 -2.62 5.94
C MET A 230 2.78 -1.24 5.29
N ASN A 231 3.83 -0.64 4.71
CA ASN A 231 3.71 0.59 3.93
C ASN A 231 2.87 0.39 2.66
N ALA A 232 3.06 -0.73 1.95
CA ALA A 232 2.23 -1.04 0.78
C ALA A 232 0.75 -1.18 1.18
N ILE A 233 0.46 -1.86 2.29
CA ILE A 233 -0.89 -1.98 2.85
C ILE A 233 -1.44 -0.59 3.23
N ASN A 234 -0.66 0.24 3.93
CA ASN A 234 -1.07 1.62 4.28
C ASN A 234 -1.45 2.44 3.04
N ILE A 235 -0.66 2.33 1.98
CA ILE A 235 -0.94 3.03 0.72
C ILE A 235 -2.24 2.53 0.10
N LEU A 236 -2.46 1.22 0.02
CA LEU A 236 -3.67 0.65 -0.54
C LEU A 236 -4.93 1.06 0.25
N LEU A 237 -4.88 0.97 1.57
CA LEU A 237 -6.00 1.33 2.45
C LEU A 237 -6.36 2.83 2.37
N LYS A 238 -5.38 3.70 2.13
CA LYS A 238 -5.57 5.16 2.03
C LYS A 238 -5.88 5.66 0.61
N ARG A 239 -6.28 4.77 -0.32
CA ARG A 239 -6.67 5.18 -1.68
C ARG A 239 -8.14 5.56 -1.83
N ALA A 240 -8.97 5.19 -0.87
CA ALA A 240 -10.40 5.42 -0.92
C ALA A 240 -10.77 6.83 -0.46
N LYS A 241 -11.60 7.52 -1.25
CA LYS A 241 -12.13 8.85 -0.93
C LYS A 241 -13.48 8.78 -0.21
N TYR A 242 -14.37 7.90 -0.66
CA TYR A 242 -15.75 7.79 -0.16
C TYR A 242 -16.07 6.45 0.49
N GLY A 243 -15.31 5.40 0.19
CA GLY A 243 -15.54 4.12 0.83
C GLY A 243 -14.43 3.10 0.64
N LEU A 244 -14.16 2.34 1.71
CA LEU A 244 -13.15 1.31 1.80
C LEU A 244 -13.81 -0.03 2.13
N TYR A 245 -13.59 -1.03 1.28
CA TYR A 245 -14.09 -2.38 1.43
C TYR A 245 -12.92 -3.33 1.61
N LEU A 246 -12.97 -4.17 2.65
CA LEU A 246 -11.87 -5.07 2.99
C LEU A 246 -12.26 -6.53 2.86
N TYR A 247 -11.34 -7.31 2.32
CA TYR A 247 -11.31 -8.76 2.41
C TYR A 247 -9.89 -9.21 2.80
N ALA A 248 -9.77 -10.17 3.72
CA ALA A 248 -8.48 -10.77 4.08
C ALA A 248 -8.42 -12.24 3.65
N ALA A 249 -7.35 -12.63 2.98
CA ALA A 249 -7.11 -14.01 2.55
C ALA A 249 -6.90 -14.95 3.75
N ASP A 250 -6.17 -14.49 4.78
CA ASP A 250 -5.99 -15.22 6.04
C ASP A 250 -7.32 -15.35 6.77
N PRO A 251 -7.78 -16.58 7.10
CA PRO A 251 -9.07 -16.81 7.73
C PRO A 251 -9.19 -16.20 9.13
N ALA A 252 -8.10 -16.26 9.93
CA ALA A 252 -8.09 -15.73 11.28
C ALA A 252 -8.16 -14.19 11.27
N LEU A 253 -7.41 -13.55 10.37
CA LEU A 253 -7.49 -12.10 10.15
C LEU A 253 -8.89 -11.69 9.66
N ARG A 254 -9.45 -12.42 8.70
CA ARG A 254 -10.79 -12.14 8.17
C ARG A 254 -11.85 -12.21 9.27
N GLN A 255 -11.83 -13.26 10.08
CA GLN A 255 -12.75 -13.41 11.21
C GLN A 255 -12.58 -12.27 12.22
N ARG A 256 -11.35 -11.91 12.56
CA ARG A 256 -11.07 -10.80 13.49
C ARG A 256 -11.55 -9.44 12.97
N LEU A 257 -11.41 -9.19 11.66
CA LEU A 257 -11.92 -7.99 11.01
C LEU A 257 -13.45 -7.93 10.98
N LEU A 258 -14.13 -9.05 10.72
CA LEU A 258 -15.59 -9.14 10.77
C LEU A 258 -16.12 -8.87 12.19
N GLN A 259 -15.49 -9.44 13.22
CA GLN A 259 -15.82 -9.13 14.61
C GLN A 259 -15.61 -7.65 14.93
N ALA A 260 -14.51 -7.04 14.48
CA ALA A 260 -14.26 -5.61 14.68
C ALA A 260 -15.29 -4.72 13.95
N HIS A 261 -15.79 -5.18 12.80
CA HIS A 261 -16.86 -4.50 12.06
C HIS A 261 -18.19 -4.54 12.84
N ASP A 262 -18.54 -5.68 13.43
CA ASP A 262 -19.79 -5.83 14.17
C ASP A 262 -19.76 -5.02 15.50
N LEU A 263 -18.64 -5.06 16.24
CA LEU A 263 -18.42 -4.28 17.45
C LEU A 263 -18.49 -2.75 17.22
N GLY A 264 -18.17 -2.28 16.04
CA GLY A 264 -18.26 -0.86 15.71
C GLY A 264 -19.68 -0.36 15.48
N ARG A 265 -20.67 -1.27 15.37
CA ARG A 265 -22.10 -0.95 15.15
C ARG A 265 -22.90 -0.89 16.44
N GLU A 266 -22.37 -1.39 17.55
CA GLU A 266 -22.94 -1.29 18.90
C GLU A 266 -22.60 0.05 19.56
#